data_5cf08dc27028bdfdef3fc56dfea5f672
#
_entry.id   5cf08dc27028bdfdef3fc56dfea5f672
#
_cell.length_a   1.000
_cell.length_b   1.000
_cell.length_c   1.000
_cell.angle_alpha   90.00
_cell.angle_beta   90.00
_cell.angle_gamma   90.00
#
_symmetry.space_group_name_H-M   'P 1'
#
loop_
_entity.id
_entity.type
_entity.pdbx_description
1 polymer ?
#
loop_
_entity_poly.entity_id
_entity_poly.type
_entity_poly.pdbx_seq_one_letter_code
_entity_poly.pdbx_strand_id
1 'polypeptide(L)'
;MSVSVDVAWKSLNKHKEELCGDKVEILKREDSDIIILADGMGSGVKANILATLTSKILGTMLYEGAQIESCVETIAKTLPICKVRKVAYATFSILQIFHNSEAYLVEFDNPSCVFIRDGKIVKYPYETREIGGKKIHEYRFQVKKNDCFVLMSDGVIYAGAGEILNLQGWTWEAMSEYTLKCTKKTMSASRLAVMLSQACEELYEEKPGDDTTVAVARVIERRVVNIFTGPPKEKEDDERLMHEFMHTEGKKVVAGGTSANIAARVLGREIVTKVDSRNPDVPPMATIEGDRKSTRLNSSHQ
;
A
#
# COMPACT_ATOMS: atom_id res chain seq x y z
N MET A 1 -2.44 -15.65 11.66
CA MET A 1 -1.30 -14.71 11.60
C MET A 1 -1.86 -13.40 11.06
N SER A 2 -1.67 -12.30 11.76
CA SER A 2 -2.16 -11.01 11.28
C SER A 2 -1.14 -10.39 10.32
N VAL A 3 -1.60 -9.94 9.15
CA VAL A 3 -0.76 -9.36 8.10
C VAL A 3 -1.11 -7.89 7.86
N SER A 4 -0.20 -7.16 7.25
CA SER A 4 -0.37 -5.82 6.70
C SER A 4 0.49 -5.72 5.44
N VAL A 5 0.52 -4.58 4.77
CA VAL A 5 1.33 -4.41 3.56
C VAL A 5 2.31 -3.23 3.67
N ASP A 6 3.52 -3.46 3.16
CA ASP A 6 4.48 -2.41 2.80
C ASP A 6 4.18 -2.03 1.35
N VAL A 7 3.76 -0.79 1.11
CA VAL A 7 3.32 -0.31 -0.20
C VAL A 7 4.15 0.87 -0.65
N ALA A 8 4.55 0.84 -1.90
CA ALA A 8 5.17 1.99 -2.56
C ALA A 8 4.87 1.99 -4.05
N TRP A 9 4.89 3.16 -4.67
CA TRP A 9 4.70 3.30 -6.11
C TRP A 9 5.66 4.33 -6.70
N LYS A 10 5.82 4.25 -8.01
CA LYS A 10 6.51 5.22 -8.85
C LYS A 10 5.75 5.41 -10.15
N SER A 11 5.69 6.65 -10.60
CA SER A 11 5.08 7.02 -11.89
C SER A 11 6.09 7.81 -12.72
N LEU A 12 6.05 7.59 -14.03
CA LEU A 12 6.71 8.38 -15.05
C LEU A 12 5.61 9.06 -15.87
N ASN A 13 5.74 10.36 -16.07
CA ASN A 13 4.81 11.09 -16.93
C ASN A 13 5.13 10.81 -18.40
N LYS A 14 4.11 10.73 -19.23
CA LYS A 14 4.27 10.75 -20.68
C LYS A 14 5.15 11.92 -21.09
N HIS A 15 6.03 11.70 -22.05
CA HIS A 15 6.96 12.73 -22.53
C HIS A 15 6.21 14.01 -22.95
N LYS A 16 6.66 15.16 -22.44
CA LYS A 16 6.07 16.50 -22.60
C LYS A 16 4.76 16.75 -21.83
N GLU A 17 4.27 15.82 -21.03
CA GLU A 17 3.15 16.06 -20.15
C GLU A 17 3.63 16.44 -18.74
N GLU A 18 2.99 17.44 -18.13
CA GLU A 18 3.33 17.90 -16.77
C GLU A 18 2.70 17.02 -15.67
N LEU A 19 1.58 16.39 -15.96
CA LEU A 19 0.84 15.56 -15.03
C LEU A 19 0.73 14.13 -15.54
N CYS A 20 0.95 13.17 -14.64
CA CYS A 20 0.70 11.76 -14.91
C CYS A 20 -0.80 11.48 -15.03
N GLY A 21 -1.19 10.76 -16.06
CA GLY A 21 -2.56 10.28 -16.24
C GLY A 21 -2.94 9.14 -15.30
N ASP A 22 -1.97 8.53 -14.63
CA ASP A 22 -2.19 7.47 -13.65
C ASP A 22 -2.33 8.03 -12.23
N LYS A 23 -3.07 7.30 -11.38
CA LYS A 23 -3.22 7.63 -9.97
C LYS A 23 -3.19 6.40 -9.09
N VAL A 24 -2.37 6.44 -8.04
CA VAL A 24 -2.39 5.44 -6.98
C VAL A 24 -3.03 6.02 -5.73
N GLU A 25 -3.97 5.29 -5.15
CA GLU A 25 -4.60 5.59 -3.87
C GLU A 25 -4.33 4.44 -2.91
N ILE A 26 -3.95 4.77 -1.67
CA ILE A 26 -3.69 3.80 -0.61
C ILE A 26 -4.53 4.17 0.59
N LEU A 27 -5.34 3.23 1.07
CA LEU A 27 -6.21 3.42 2.22
C LEU A 27 -5.94 2.35 3.27
N LYS A 28 -5.83 2.79 4.51
CA LYS A 28 -5.61 1.94 5.68
C LYS A 28 -6.90 1.89 6.48
N ARG A 29 -7.51 0.70 6.57
CA ARG A 29 -8.67 0.43 7.43
C ARG A 29 -8.21 -0.31 8.68
N GLU A 30 -9.12 -0.46 9.64
CA GLU A 30 -8.87 -1.25 10.86
C GLU A 30 -8.66 -2.73 10.54
N ASP A 31 -9.33 -3.24 9.50
CA ASP A 31 -9.38 -4.65 9.12
C ASP A 31 -8.57 -4.98 7.86
N SER A 32 -8.20 -3.99 7.04
CA SER A 32 -7.60 -4.21 5.73
C SER A 32 -6.80 -3.01 5.21
N ASP A 33 -5.91 -3.29 4.26
CA ASP A 33 -5.21 -2.30 3.45
C ASP A 33 -5.75 -2.37 2.02
N ILE A 34 -6.10 -1.23 1.41
CA ILE A 34 -6.62 -1.13 0.05
C ILE A 34 -5.65 -0.33 -0.81
N ILE A 35 -5.27 -0.87 -1.95
CA ILE A 35 -4.41 -0.24 -2.94
C ILE A 35 -5.19 -0.17 -4.25
N ILE A 36 -5.30 1.02 -4.84
CA ILE A 36 -5.98 1.25 -6.10
C ILE A 36 -5.01 1.91 -7.06
N LEU A 37 -4.86 1.34 -8.24
CA LEU A 37 -4.22 1.97 -9.39
C LEU A 37 -5.31 2.27 -10.41
N ALA A 38 -5.47 3.52 -10.78
CA ALA A 38 -6.34 3.97 -11.85
C ALA A 38 -5.51 4.64 -12.95
N ASP A 39 -5.80 4.29 -14.19
CA ASP A 39 -5.20 4.87 -15.38
C ASP A 39 -6.29 5.60 -16.16
N GLY A 40 -6.09 6.90 -16.37
CA GLY A 40 -7.03 7.79 -17.04
C GLY A 40 -6.81 7.82 -18.55
N MET A 41 -7.88 7.62 -19.31
CA MET A 41 -7.78 7.61 -20.78
C MET A 41 -7.22 8.91 -21.34
N GLY A 42 -6.13 8.80 -22.12
CA GLY A 42 -5.46 9.90 -22.77
C GLY A 42 -4.16 10.26 -22.08
N SER A 43 -3.85 11.53 -21.95
CA SER A 43 -2.65 12.00 -21.25
C SER A 43 -2.86 13.39 -20.65
N GLY A 44 -1.94 13.79 -19.76
CA GLY A 44 -1.90 15.10 -19.14
C GLY A 44 -3.09 15.38 -18.21
N VAL A 45 -3.51 16.66 -18.14
CA VAL A 45 -4.51 17.14 -17.16
C VAL A 45 -5.81 16.36 -17.19
N LYS A 46 -6.31 16.03 -18.39
CA LYS A 46 -7.60 15.32 -18.53
C LYS A 46 -7.52 13.91 -18.00
N ALA A 47 -6.49 13.17 -18.37
CA ALA A 47 -6.27 11.80 -17.87
C ALA A 47 -6.06 11.81 -16.35
N ASN A 48 -5.26 12.74 -15.84
CA ASN A 48 -5.04 12.91 -14.39
C ASN A 48 -6.34 13.14 -13.63
N ILE A 49 -7.24 14.01 -14.12
CA ILE A 49 -8.55 14.24 -13.49
C ILE A 49 -9.37 12.95 -13.46
N LEU A 50 -9.42 12.22 -14.58
CA LEU A 50 -10.20 10.97 -14.69
C LEU A 50 -9.67 9.89 -13.74
N ALA A 51 -8.35 9.66 -13.71
CA ALA A 51 -7.72 8.72 -12.81
C ALA A 51 -7.92 9.11 -11.33
N THR A 52 -7.81 10.42 -11.02
CA THR A 52 -8.03 10.93 -9.67
C THR A 52 -9.48 10.73 -9.21
N LEU A 53 -10.45 11.05 -10.05
CA LEU A 53 -11.86 10.83 -9.72
C LEU A 53 -12.16 9.34 -9.55
N THR A 54 -11.67 8.50 -10.47
CA THR A 54 -11.86 7.04 -10.40
C THR A 54 -11.28 6.47 -9.10
N SER A 55 -10.00 6.77 -8.80
CA SER A 55 -9.36 6.24 -7.60
C SER A 55 -10.00 6.74 -6.31
N LYS A 56 -10.44 8.01 -6.26
CA LYS A 56 -11.11 8.58 -5.09
C LYS A 56 -12.52 8.02 -4.88
N ILE A 57 -13.32 7.88 -5.94
CA ILE A 57 -14.66 7.26 -5.84
C ILE A 57 -14.52 5.82 -5.36
N LEU A 58 -13.68 5.00 -6.03
CA LEU A 58 -13.44 3.62 -5.61
C LEU A 58 -12.95 3.54 -4.17
N GLY A 59 -11.94 4.34 -3.85
CA GLY A 59 -11.33 4.33 -2.52
C GLY A 59 -12.30 4.69 -1.42
N THR A 60 -13.06 5.77 -1.58
CA THR A 60 -14.04 6.20 -0.58
C THR A 60 -15.13 5.17 -0.38
N MET A 61 -15.71 4.66 -1.49
CA MET A 61 -16.80 3.69 -1.40
C MET A 61 -16.33 2.37 -0.77
N LEU A 62 -15.16 1.85 -1.18
CA LEU A 62 -14.60 0.63 -0.60
C LEU A 62 -14.17 0.81 0.85
N TYR A 63 -13.67 2.00 1.21
CA TYR A 63 -13.34 2.32 2.61
C TYR A 63 -14.58 2.24 3.50
N GLU A 64 -15.71 2.73 3.02
CA GLU A 64 -17.01 2.66 3.70
C GLU A 64 -17.70 1.28 3.60
N GLY A 65 -17.05 0.30 2.95
CA GLY A 65 -17.55 -1.08 2.87
C GLY A 65 -18.54 -1.35 1.73
N ALA A 66 -18.61 -0.47 0.74
CA ALA A 66 -19.45 -0.70 -0.45
C ALA A 66 -18.95 -1.93 -1.24
N GLN A 67 -19.89 -2.63 -1.87
CA GLN A 67 -19.57 -3.73 -2.76
C GLN A 67 -18.99 -3.22 -4.08
N ILE A 68 -18.15 -4.01 -4.73
CA ILE A 68 -17.48 -3.62 -5.98
C ILE A 68 -18.47 -3.26 -7.09
N GLU A 69 -19.63 -3.93 -7.14
CA GLU A 69 -20.69 -3.66 -8.08
C GLU A 69 -21.18 -2.22 -8.00
N SER A 70 -21.49 -1.77 -6.77
CA SER A 70 -21.93 -0.40 -6.52
C SER A 70 -20.87 0.63 -6.89
N CYS A 71 -19.59 0.30 -6.64
CA CYS A 71 -18.45 1.14 -7.00
C CYS A 71 -18.35 1.32 -8.51
N VAL A 72 -18.39 0.20 -9.26
CA VAL A 72 -18.29 0.20 -10.73
C VAL A 72 -19.48 0.87 -11.38
N GLU A 73 -20.70 0.60 -10.89
CA GLU A 73 -21.90 1.28 -11.37
C GLU A 73 -21.84 2.79 -11.12
N THR A 74 -21.34 3.22 -9.97
CA THR A 74 -21.17 4.64 -9.65
C THR A 74 -20.20 5.29 -10.61
N ILE A 75 -19.05 4.67 -10.88
CA ILE A 75 -18.09 5.15 -11.87
C ILE A 75 -18.73 5.23 -13.26
N ALA A 76 -19.42 4.18 -13.68
CA ALA A 76 -20.08 4.15 -14.99
C ALA A 76 -21.14 5.24 -15.17
N LYS A 77 -21.82 5.65 -14.08
CA LYS A 77 -22.84 6.71 -14.09
C LYS A 77 -22.24 8.12 -13.93
N THR A 78 -21.12 8.23 -13.22
CA THR A 78 -20.50 9.52 -12.84
C THR A 78 -19.51 10.03 -13.87
N LEU A 79 -18.67 9.13 -14.41
CA LEU A 79 -17.68 9.51 -15.39
C LEU A 79 -18.30 9.55 -16.78
N PRO A 80 -17.99 10.60 -17.58
CA PRO A 80 -18.54 10.74 -18.91
C PRO A 80 -18.05 9.60 -19.81
N ILE A 81 -18.91 9.04 -20.67
CA ILE A 81 -18.54 7.98 -21.66
C ILE A 81 -18.00 8.64 -22.90
N CYS A 82 -16.87 8.19 -23.44
CA CYS A 82 -16.37 8.66 -24.74
C CYS A 82 -17.35 8.28 -25.85
N LYS A 83 -18.08 9.25 -26.36
CA LYS A 83 -19.08 9.05 -27.42
C LYS A 83 -18.50 8.43 -28.68
N VAL A 84 -17.20 8.58 -28.93
CA VAL A 84 -16.50 8.11 -30.13
C VAL A 84 -16.03 6.67 -29.98
N ARG A 85 -15.46 6.29 -28.82
CA ARG A 85 -14.88 4.95 -28.62
C ARG A 85 -15.75 4.01 -27.79
N LYS A 86 -16.83 4.47 -27.19
CA LYS A 86 -17.72 3.73 -26.26
C LYS A 86 -16.98 3.02 -25.12
N VAL A 87 -15.79 3.49 -24.76
CA VAL A 87 -14.91 2.91 -23.75
C VAL A 87 -14.98 3.73 -22.46
N ALA A 88 -14.77 3.11 -21.33
CA ALA A 88 -14.66 3.77 -20.05
C ALA A 88 -13.49 4.76 -20.03
N TYR A 89 -13.61 5.81 -19.21
CA TYR A 89 -12.61 6.86 -19.13
C TYR A 89 -11.41 6.55 -18.27
N ALA A 90 -11.44 5.44 -17.54
CA ALA A 90 -10.31 4.97 -16.75
C ALA A 90 -10.37 3.44 -16.61
N THR A 91 -9.22 2.82 -16.66
CA THR A 91 -9.00 1.45 -16.26
C THR A 91 -8.53 1.43 -14.81
N PHE A 92 -8.64 0.31 -14.11
CA PHE A 92 -8.19 0.25 -12.72
C PHE A 92 -7.86 -1.16 -12.26
N SER A 93 -7.01 -1.22 -11.25
CA SER A 93 -6.74 -2.42 -10.45
C SER A 93 -6.91 -2.08 -8.97
N ILE A 94 -7.56 -2.96 -8.22
CA ILE A 94 -7.80 -2.84 -6.78
C ILE A 94 -7.23 -4.07 -6.09
N LEU A 95 -6.34 -3.88 -5.14
CA LEU A 95 -5.86 -4.95 -4.26
C LEU A 95 -6.24 -4.60 -2.83
N GLN A 96 -7.11 -5.38 -2.22
CA GLN A 96 -7.45 -5.31 -0.80
C GLN A 96 -6.89 -6.53 -0.08
N ILE A 97 -6.11 -6.28 0.96
CA ILE A 97 -5.53 -7.33 1.81
C ILE A 97 -6.07 -7.15 3.21
N PHE A 98 -6.85 -8.13 3.67
CA PHE A 98 -7.40 -8.17 5.01
C PHE A 98 -6.35 -8.65 6.01
N HIS A 99 -6.41 -8.13 7.23
CA HIS A 99 -5.46 -8.48 8.28
C HIS A 99 -5.59 -9.95 8.74
N ASN A 100 -6.69 -10.64 8.40
CA ASN A 100 -6.88 -12.07 8.58
C ASN A 100 -6.20 -12.95 7.51
N SER A 101 -5.45 -12.33 6.59
CA SER A 101 -4.75 -12.96 5.46
C SER A 101 -5.63 -13.28 4.25
N GLU A 102 -6.87 -12.84 4.20
CA GLU A 102 -7.65 -12.87 2.97
C GLU A 102 -7.22 -11.75 2.03
N ALA A 103 -7.32 -11.98 0.74
CA ALA A 103 -7.05 -10.96 -0.28
C ALA A 103 -8.13 -10.98 -1.36
N TYR A 104 -8.44 -9.79 -1.83
CA TYR A 104 -9.37 -9.54 -2.93
C TYR A 104 -8.68 -8.65 -3.95
N LEU A 105 -8.55 -9.15 -5.18
CA LEU A 105 -7.98 -8.40 -6.30
C LEU A 105 -9.07 -8.24 -7.36
N VAL A 106 -9.19 -7.03 -7.89
CA VAL A 106 -10.11 -6.68 -8.98
C VAL A 106 -9.31 -6.00 -10.07
N GLU A 107 -9.49 -6.44 -11.32
CA GLU A 107 -8.85 -5.87 -12.49
C GLU A 107 -9.88 -5.50 -13.54
N PHE A 108 -9.77 -4.29 -14.04
CA PHE A 108 -10.56 -3.77 -15.16
C PHE A 108 -9.64 -3.12 -16.18
N ASP A 109 -9.41 -3.82 -17.31
CA ASP A 109 -8.61 -3.40 -18.48
C ASP A 109 -7.18 -2.93 -18.20
N ASN A 110 -6.66 -3.05 -16.99
CA ASN A 110 -5.24 -2.89 -16.67
C ASN A 110 -4.47 -4.19 -16.95
N PRO A 111 -3.16 -4.12 -17.20
CA PRO A 111 -2.34 -5.33 -17.21
C PRO A 111 -2.48 -6.12 -15.92
N SER A 112 -2.52 -7.44 -16.02
CA SER A 112 -2.69 -8.31 -14.85
C SER A 112 -1.61 -8.10 -13.82
N CYS A 113 -1.98 -8.08 -12.55
CA CYS A 113 -1.09 -7.98 -11.42
C CYS A 113 -0.04 -9.10 -11.43
N VAL A 114 1.22 -8.75 -11.26
CA VAL A 114 2.27 -9.77 -11.04
C VAL A 114 2.24 -10.18 -9.59
N PHE A 115 1.98 -11.46 -9.35
CA PHE A 115 2.01 -12.04 -8.02
C PHE A 115 3.19 -12.99 -7.85
N ILE A 116 4.05 -12.74 -6.87
CA ILE A 116 5.22 -13.55 -6.56
C ILE A 116 5.11 -14.10 -5.14
N ARG A 117 5.23 -15.43 -5.06
CA ARG A 117 5.24 -16.19 -3.80
C ARG A 117 6.38 -17.20 -3.83
N ASP A 118 7.15 -17.29 -2.76
CA ASP A 118 8.25 -18.25 -2.58
C ASP A 118 9.22 -18.28 -3.77
N GLY A 119 9.52 -17.11 -4.34
CA GLY A 119 10.42 -16.97 -5.48
C GLY A 119 9.88 -17.51 -6.81
N LYS A 120 8.56 -17.58 -6.96
CA LYS A 120 7.87 -18.00 -8.19
C LYS A 120 6.76 -17.04 -8.53
N ILE A 121 6.51 -16.83 -9.83
CA ILE A 121 5.33 -16.13 -10.32
C ILE A 121 4.15 -17.09 -10.17
N VAL A 122 3.08 -16.62 -9.54
CA VAL A 122 1.87 -17.39 -9.26
C VAL A 122 0.71 -16.81 -10.06
N LYS A 123 -0.07 -17.67 -10.69
CA LYS A 123 -1.32 -17.30 -11.34
C LYS A 123 -2.48 -17.89 -10.54
N TYR A 124 -3.43 -17.04 -10.16
CA TYR A 124 -4.67 -17.49 -9.52
C TYR A 124 -5.82 -17.55 -10.53
N PRO A 125 -6.77 -18.46 -10.32
CA PRO A 125 -8.02 -18.42 -11.05
C PRO A 125 -8.80 -17.14 -10.68
N TYR A 126 -9.53 -16.62 -11.65
CA TYR A 126 -10.41 -15.48 -11.47
C TYR A 126 -11.81 -15.79 -11.99
N GLU A 127 -12.76 -15.08 -11.44
CA GLU A 127 -14.11 -15.04 -11.96
C GLU A 127 -14.26 -13.80 -12.85
N THR A 128 -14.90 -13.96 -14.01
CA THR A 128 -15.24 -12.83 -14.86
C THR A 128 -16.67 -12.42 -14.59
N ARG A 129 -16.86 -11.18 -14.19
CA ARG A 129 -18.19 -10.59 -14.00
C ARG A 129 -18.41 -9.47 -14.98
N GLU A 130 -19.65 -9.33 -15.44
CA GLU A 130 -20.07 -8.20 -16.26
C GLU A 130 -20.90 -7.25 -15.40
N ILE A 131 -20.40 -6.01 -15.21
CA ILE A 131 -21.02 -4.97 -14.41
C ILE A 131 -21.13 -3.71 -15.28
N GLY A 132 -22.36 -3.26 -15.55
CA GLY A 132 -22.59 -2.08 -16.39
C GLY A 132 -22.03 -2.21 -17.81
N GLY A 133 -22.02 -3.42 -18.39
CA GLY A 133 -21.47 -3.71 -19.72
C GLY A 133 -19.94 -3.80 -19.76
N LYS A 134 -19.27 -3.89 -18.60
CA LYS A 134 -17.81 -4.01 -18.47
C LYS A 134 -17.44 -5.35 -17.87
N LYS A 135 -16.43 -6.00 -18.46
CA LYS A 135 -15.85 -7.23 -17.94
C LYS A 135 -14.83 -6.92 -16.87
N ILE A 136 -15.00 -7.47 -15.69
CA ILE A 136 -14.15 -7.30 -14.54
C ILE A 136 -13.64 -8.67 -14.11
N HIS A 137 -12.37 -8.78 -13.84
CA HIS A 137 -11.78 -10.00 -13.29
C HIS A 137 -11.64 -9.86 -11.79
N GLU A 138 -12.22 -10.81 -11.05
CA GLU A 138 -12.17 -10.86 -9.59
C GLU A 138 -11.42 -12.09 -9.11
N TYR A 139 -10.53 -11.88 -8.15
CA TYR A 139 -9.71 -12.94 -7.54
C TYR A 139 -9.91 -12.90 -6.04
N ARG A 140 -10.07 -14.08 -5.43
CA ARG A 140 -10.12 -14.26 -3.99
C ARG A 140 -9.15 -15.35 -3.59
N PHE A 141 -8.24 -15.03 -2.67
CA PHE A 141 -7.20 -15.96 -2.24
C PHE A 141 -6.65 -15.61 -0.86
N GLN A 142 -5.86 -16.52 -0.30
CA GLN A 142 -5.14 -16.28 0.94
C GLN A 142 -3.73 -15.79 0.66
N VAL A 143 -3.28 -14.79 1.42
CA VAL A 143 -1.92 -14.28 1.37
C VAL A 143 -1.11 -14.76 2.55
N LYS A 144 0.21 -14.74 2.41
CA LYS A 144 1.16 -15.03 3.48
C LYS A 144 2.31 -14.02 3.46
N LYS A 145 3.02 -13.96 4.57
CA LYS A 145 4.20 -13.11 4.71
C LYS A 145 5.16 -13.31 3.55
N ASN A 146 5.70 -12.22 3.04
CA ASN A 146 6.62 -12.09 1.91
C ASN A 146 5.97 -12.23 0.51
N ASP A 147 4.68 -12.46 0.40
CA ASP A 147 4.00 -12.33 -0.89
C ASP A 147 4.22 -10.92 -1.44
N CYS A 148 4.42 -10.84 -2.75
CA CYS A 148 4.68 -9.59 -3.45
C CYS A 148 3.72 -9.44 -4.63
N PHE A 149 3.04 -8.31 -4.68
CA PHE A 149 2.13 -7.93 -5.75
C PHE A 149 2.67 -6.70 -6.46
N VAL A 150 2.58 -6.68 -7.79
CA VAL A 150 2.90 -5.49 -8.59
C VAL A 150 1.72 -5.20 -9.51
N LEU A 151 1.00 -4.11 -9.19
CA LEU A 151 0.00 -3.53 -10.06
C LEU A 151 0.71 -2.54 -11.00
N MET A 152 0.23 -2.44 -12.23
CA MET A 152 0.85 -1.60 -13.23
C MET A 152 -0.17 -1.03 -14.21
N SER A 153 0.11 0.15 -14.77
CA SER A 153 -0.58 0.67 -15.96
C SER A 153 0.00 0.07 -17.24
N ASP A 154 -0.69 0.27 -18.34
CA ASP A 154 -0.28 -0.30 -19.63
C ASP A 154 1.04 0.26 -20.15
N GLY A 155 1.39 1.53 -19.81
CA GLY A 155 2.69 2.09 -20.13
C GLY A 155 3.88 1.25 -19.67
N VAL A 156 3.72 0.41 -18.64
CA VAL A 156 4.79 -0.50 -18.20
C VAL A 156 5.06 -1.60 -19.21
N ILE A 157 4.02 -2.26 -19.72
CA ILE A 157 4.16 -3.37 -20.68
C ILE A 157 4.50 -2.88 -22.09
N TYR A 158 4.21 -1.61 -22.39
CA TYR A 158 4.57 -0.99 -23.68
C TYR A 158 5.92 -0.26 -23.64
N ALA A 159 6.63 -0.25 -22.51
CA ALA A 159 7.95 0.37 -22.43
C ALA A 159 8.90 -0.19 -23.50
N GLY A 160 9.56 0.69 -24.25
CA GLY A 160 10.47 0.34 -25.34
C GLY A 160 9.81 -0.17 -26.63
N ALA A 161 8.49 -0.09 -26.75
CA ALA A 161 7.76 -0.48 -27.95
C ALA A 161 8.14 0.39 -29.16
N GLY A 162 8.60 -0.26 -30.24
CA GLY A 162 8.99 0.44 -31.47
C GLY A 162 10.37 1.12 -31.43
N GLU A 163 11.06 1.05 -30.31
CA GLU A 163 12.40 1.63 -30.12
C GLU A 163 13.43 0.53 -29.80
N ILE A 164 13.84 0.38 -28.52
CA ILE A 164 14.83 -0.62 -28.10
C ILE A 164 14.30 -2.03 -28.23
N LEU A 165 13.01 -2.21 -27.95
CA LEU A 165 12.33 -3.49 -28.07
C LEU A 165 11.54 -3.55 -29.37
N ASN A 166 11.06 -4.75 -29.73
CA ASN A 166 10.17 -4.94 -30.86
C ASN A 166 8.84 -4.17 -30.69
N LEU A 167 7.94 -4.27 -31.65
CA LEU A 167 6.61 -3.61 -31.63
C LEU A 167 5.75 -3.96 -30.41
N GLN A 168 6.08 -5.04 -29.66
CA GLN A 168 5.31 -5.51 -28.51
C GLN A 168 5.70 -4.84 -27.19
N GLY A 169 6.82 -4.10 -27.15
CA GLY A 169 7.33 -3.52 -25.91
C GLY A 169 7.89 -4.55 -24.93
N TRP A 170 7.86 -4.24 -23.63
CA TRP A 170 8.46 -5.08 -22.59
C TRP A 170 7.70 -6.40 -22.35
N THR A 171 6.44 -6.46 -22.65
CA THR A 171 5.51 -7.57 -22.41
C THR A 171 5.33 -7.93 -20.94
N TRP A 172 4.17 -8.49 -20.60
CA TRP A 172 3.88 -8.90 -19.23
C TRP A 172 4.83 -10.01 -18.73
N GLU A 173 5.15 -10.97 -19.59
CA GLU A 173 6.03 -12.11 -19.27
C GLU A 173 7.44 -11.65 -18.92
N ALA A 174 8.05 -10.83 -19.79
CA ALA A 174 9.41 -10.32 -19.57
C ALA A 174 9.49 -9.41 -18.33
N MET A 175 8.48 -8.54 -18.12
CA MET A 175 8.35 -7.71 -16.94
C MET A 175 8.21 -8.53 -15.67
N SER A 176 7.39 -9.58 -15.69
CA SER A 176 7.19 -10.47 -14.54
C SER A 176 8.47 -11.21 -14.15
N GLU A 177 9.23 -11.71 -15.14
CA GLU A 177 10.53 -12.36 -14.90
C GLU A 177 11.57 -11.37 -14.36
N TYR A 178 11.61 -10.16 -14.87
CA TYR A 178 12.49 -9.11 -14.35
C TYR A 178 12.13 -8.77 -12.91
N THR A 179 10.86 -8.61 -12.62
CA THR A 179 10.34 -8.38 -11.25
C THR A 179 10.78 -9.51 -10.32
N LEU A 180 10.63 -10.76 -10.75
CA LEU A 180 11.08 -11.93 -9.97
C LEU A 180 12.59 -11.88 -9.66
N LYS A 181 13.43 -11.45 -10.60
CA LYS A 181 14.88 -11.26 -10.37
C LYS A 181 15.13 -10.13 -9.36
N CYS A 182 14.39 -9.04 -9.45
CA CYS A 182 14.50 -7.90 -8.54
C CYS A 182 14.07 -8.25 -7.12
N THR A 183 13.03 -9.07 -6.93
CA THR A 183 12.58 -9.50 -5.58
C THR A 183 13.64 -10.28 -4.82
N LYS A 184 14.60 -10.92 -5.50
CA LYS A 184 15.75 -11.59 -4.87
C LYS A 184 16.78 -10.59 -4.31
N LYS A 185 16.79 -9.35 -4.81
CA LYS A 185 17.75 -8.31 -4.40
C LYS A 185 17.23 -7.42 -3.28
N THR A 186 15.92 -7.29 -3.15
CA THR A 186 15.30 -6.42 -2.13
C THR A 186 13.98 -6.95 -1.61
N MET A 187 13.75 -6.72 -0.32
CA MET A 187 12.47 -6.97 0.35
C MET A 187 11.65 -5.68 0.54
N SER A 188 12.16 -4.52 0.17
CA SER A 188 11.47 -3.23 0.29
C SER A 188 10.59 -2.97 -0.93
N ALA A 189 9.31 -2.64 -0.70
CA ALA A 189 8.39 -2.23 -1.77
C ALA A 189 8.90 -0.98 -2.49
N SER A 190 9.41 0.00 -1.75
CA SER A 190 9.95 1.24 -2.32
C SER A 190 11.14 1.01 -3.24
N ARG A 191 12.11 0.19 -2.82
CA ARG A 191 13.27 -0.13 -3.69
C ARG A 191 12.84 -0.90 -4.94
N LEU A 192 11.90 -1.83 -4.81
CA LEU A 192 11.40 -2.58 -5.97
C LEU A 192 10.65 -1.66 -6.93
N ALA A 193 9.79 -0.76 -6.45
CA ALA A 193 9.10 0.21 -7.29
C ALA A 193 10.09 1.12 -8.07
N VAL A 194 11.15 1.59 -7.39
CA VAL A 194 12.22 2.38 -8.04
C VAL A 194 12.95 1.56 -9.12
N MET A 195 13.33 0.32 -8.84
CA MET A 195 14.02 -0.54 -9.83
C MET A 195 13.16 -0.80 -11.07
N LEU A 196 11.86 -1.04 -10.89
CA LEU A 196 10.94 -1.28 -11.99
C LEU A 196 10.69 0.01 -12.81
N SER A 197 10.50 1.13 -12.15
CA SER A 197 10.32 2.43 -12.80
C SER A 197 11.56 2.85 -13.60
N GLN A 198 12.76 2.66 -13.04
CA GLN A 198 14.02 2.93 -13.74
C GLN A 198 14.19 2.06 -14.99
N ALA A 199 13.83 0.77 -14.90
CA ALA A 199 13.87 -0.10 -16.07
C ALA A 199 12.90 0.35 -17.17
N CYS A 200 11.70 0.86 -16.81
CA CYS A 200 10.80 1.47 -17.80
C CYS A 200 11.41 2.72 -18.43
N GLU A 201 11.98 3.60 -17.61
CA GLU A 201 12.62 4.85 -18.08
C GLU A 201 13.77 4.58 -19.05
N GLU A 202 14.63 3.59 -18.72
CA GLU A 202 15.71 3.14 -19.62
C GLU A 202 15.17 2.59 -20.95
N LEU A 203 14.11 1.76 -20.90
CA LEU A 203 13.47 1.21 -22.10
C LEU A 203 12.81 2.29 -22.98
N TYR A 204 12.36 3.38 -22.39
CA TYR A 204 11.81 4.54 -23.10
C TYR A 204 12.86 5.56 -23.54
N GLU A 205 14.15 5.29 -23.33
CA GLU A 205 15.22 6.27 -23.59
C GLU A 205 14.93 7.65 -22.98
N GLU A 206 14.46 7.65 -21.72
CA GLU A 206 14.07 8.86 -20.95
C GLU A 206 12.88 9.65 -21.56
N LYS A 207 12.16 9.07 -22.51
CA LYS A 207 10.99 9.69 -23.18
C LYS A 207 9.77 8.78 -23.13
N PRO A 208 9.12 8.61 -21.97
CA PRO A 208 7.98 7.71 -21.86
C PRO A 208 6.91 8.00 -22.93
N GLY A 209 6.56 6.96 -23.67
CA GLY A 209 5.53 7.05 -24.73
C GLY A 209 4.12 7.12 -24.17
N ASP A 210 3.95 6.69 -22.90
CA ASP A 210 2.70 6.82 -22.14
C ASP A 210 2.98 7.02 -20.65
N ASP A 211 1.95 7.45 -19.91
CA ASP A 211 2.00 7.47 -18.45
C ASP A 211 2.28 6.05 -17.94
N THR A 212 3.22 5.92 -17.02
CA THR A 212 3.78 4.62 -16.65
C THR A 212 3.88 4.51 -15.14
N THR A 213 3.05 3.66 -14.54
CA THR A 213 3.00 3.53 -13.08
C THR A 213 3.16 2.08 -12.65
N VAL A 214 4.02 1.88 -11.65
CA VAL A 214 4.16 0.62 -10.92
C VAL A 214 3.81 0.85 -9.45
N ALA A 215 2.93 0.02 -8.89
CA ALA A 215 2.61 0.00 -7.48
C ALA A 215 2.93 -1.37 -6.90
N VAL A 216 3.82 -1.40 -5.93
CA VAL A 216 4.31 -2.63 -5.29
C VAL A 216 3.69 -2.75 -3.91
N ALA A 217 3.09 -3.90 -3.62
CA ALA A 217 2.59 -4.26 -2.31
C ALA A 217 3.27 -5.55 -1.81
N ARG A 218 3.91 -5.48 -0.65
CA ARG A 218 4.51 -6.65 0.01
C ARG A 218 3.79 -6.97 1.30
N VAL A 219 3.39 -8.22 1.43
CA VAL A 219 2.75 -8.72 2.64
C VAL A 219 3.80 -8.87 3.74
N ILE A 220 3.60 -8.13 4.82
CA ILE A 220 4.44 -8.14 6.00
C ILE A 220 3.65 -8.66 7.23
N GLU A 221 4.37 -9.07 8.25
CA GLU A 221 3.77 -9.35 9.53
C GLU A 221 3.27 -8.03 10.17
N ARG A 222 1.99 -7.98 10.52
CA ARG A 222 1.43 -6.82 11.20
C ARG A 222 2.05 -6.69 12.59
N ARG A 223 2.65 -5.55 12.87
CA ARG A 223 3.21 -5.22 14.17
C ARG A 223 2.56 -3.95 14.68
N VAL A 224 1.74 -4.10 15.69
CA VAL A 224 1.10 -2.97 16.36
C VAL A 224 2.01 -2.48 17.47
N VAL A 225 2.26 -1.18 17.50
CA VAL A 225 2.98 -0.49 18.58
C VAL A 225 2.07 0.62 19.09
N ASN A 226 1.69 0.55 20.34
CA ASN A 226 0.92 1.59 21.01
C ASN A 226 1.88 2.47 21.79
N ILE A 227 1.73 3.78 21.69
CA ILE A 227 2.59 4.75 22.38
C ILE A 227 1.71 5.57 23.30
N PHE A 228 2.05 5.56 24.60
CA PHE A 228 1.47 6.45 25.59
C PHE A 228 2.45 7.61 25.82
N THR A 229 2.04 8.83 25.43
CA THR A 229 2.90 10.01 25.51
C THR A 229 2.13 11.22 26.04
N GLY A 230 2.75 11.98 26.95
CA GLY A 230 2.11 13.07 27.65
C GLY A 230 1.13 12.59 28.74
N PRO A 231 0.88 13.43 29.78
CA PRO A 231 -0.18 13.16 30.75
C PRO A 231 -1.54 13.43 30.12
N PRO A 232 -2.62 12.79 30.59
CA PRO A 232 -3.98 13.20 30.32
C PRO A 232 -4.21 14.67 30.71
N LYS A 233 -5.22 15.29 30.13
CA LYS A 233 -5.59 16.67 30.47
C LYS A 233 -6.04 16.76 31.92
N GLU A 234 -6.85 15.80 32.36
CA GLU A 234 -7.38 15.69 33.72
C GLU A 234 -6.66 14.52 34.42
N LYS A 235 -6.18 14.76 35.61
CA LYS A 235 -5.39 13.77 36.38
C LYS A 235 -6.20 12.55 36.79
N GLU A 236 -7.50 12.71 36.93
CA GLU A 236 -8.47 11.63 37.24
C GLU A 236 -8.54 10.60 36.12
N ASP A 237 -8.17 10.95 34.90
CA ASP A 237 -8.14 10.03 33.76
C ASP A 237 -6.89 9.14 33.66
N ASP A 238 -5.89 9.38 34.50
CA ASP A 238 -4.60 8.65 34.47
C ASP A 238 -4.82 7.11 34.53
N GLU A 239 -5.65 6.66 35.48
CA GLU A 239 -5.91 5.23 35.69
C GLU A 239 -6.70 4.63 34.52
N ARG A 240 -7.77 5.29 34.12
CA ARG A 240 -8.63 4.82 33.05
C ARG A 240 -7.87 4.69 31.74
N LEU A 241 -7.16 5.75 31.32
CA LEU A 241 -6.41 5.77 30.06
C LEU A 241 -5.21 4.81 30.08
N MET A 242 -4.55 4.64 31.23
CA MET A 242 -3.47 3.66 31.35
C MET A 242 -4.01 2.21 31.27
N HIS A 243 -5.15 1.92 31.84
CA HIS A 243 -5.80 0.60 31.72
C HIS A 243 -6.25 0.36 30.28
N GLU A 244 -6.89 1.31 29.62
CA GLU A 244 -7.24 1.21 28.20
C GLU A 244 -5.99 0.94 27.33
N PHE A 245 -4.92 1.72 27.54
CA PHE A 245 -3.64 1.53 26.84
C PHE A 245 -3.06 0.12 27.05
N MET A 246 -3.10 -0.40 28.26
CA MET A 246 -2.58 -1.74 28.55
C MET A 246 -3.39 -2.87 27.93
N HIS A 247 -4.70 -2.68 27.74
CA HIS A 247 -5.60 -3.67 27.14
C HIS A 247 -5.58 -3.66 25.60
N THR A 248 -5.00 -2.64 24.95
CA THR A 248 -4.86 -2.64 23.48
C THR A 248 -3.96 -3.79 23.03
N GLU A 249 -4.18 -4.32 21.84
CA GLU A 249 -3.30 -5.32 21.24
C GLU A 249 -1.95 -4.71 20.83
N GLY A 250 -0.84 -5.46 20.92
CA GLY A 250 0.46 -5.07 20.40
C GLY A 250 1.46 -4.62 21.47
N LYS A 251 2.60 -4.13 20.97
CA LYS A 251 3.71 -3.70 21.85
C LYS A 251 3.39 -2.35 22.48
N LYS A 252 3.68 -2.22 23.76
CA LYS A 252 3.48 -1.00 24.52
C LYS A 252 4.79 -0.20 24.62
N VAL A 253 4.71 1.08 24.36
CA VAL A 253 5.82 2.04 24.57
C VAL A 253 5.28 3.23 25.34
N VAL A 254 5.93 3.58 26.43
CA VAL A 254 5.60 4.79 27.20
C VAL A 254 6.73 5.79 26.93
N ALA A 255 6.39 6.98 26.45
CA ALA A 255 7.35 8.03 26.10
C ALA A 255 7.19 9.25 27.01
N GLY A 256 8.33 9.69 27.58
CA GLY A 256 8.40 10.83 28.50
C GLY A 256 8.32 10.45 29.99
N GLY A 257 9.04 11.23 30.82
CA GLY A 257 9.18 10.96 32.26
C GLY A 257 7.87 11.02 33.02
N THR A 258 6.99 12.00 32.72
CA THR A 258 5.67 12.12 33.35
C THR A 258 4.79 10.90 33.02
N SER A 259 4.75 10.49 31.76
CA SER A 259 4.01 9.29 31.32
C SER A 259 4.55 8.01 31.98
N ALA A 260 5.89 7.93 32.15
CA ALA A 260 6.54 6.82 32.83
C ALA A 260 6.13 6.75 34.31
N ASN A 261 6.10 7.90 34.99
CA ASN A 261 5.67 7.97 36.40
C ASN A 261 4.19 7.59 36.56
N ILE A 262 3.31 8.01 35.65
CA ILE A 262 1.90 7.60 35.62
C ILE A 262 1.82 6.08 35.48
N ALA A 263 2.53 5.52 34.50
CA ALA A 263 2.53 4.09 34.25
C ALA A 263 3.04 3.28 35.47
N ALA A 264 4.15 3.73 36.08
CA ALA A 264 4.69 3.10 37.29
C ALA A 264 3.69 3.12 38.46
N ARG A 265 3.09 4.29 38.69
CA ARG A 265 2.10 4.47 39.76
C ARG A 265 0.85 3.60 39.54
N VAL A 266 0.25 3.67 38.35
CA VAL A 266 -1.01 2.97 38.07
C VAL A 266 -0.81 1.46 37.99
N LEU A 267 0.33 1.01 37.47
CA LEU A 267 0.63 -0.41 37.37
C LEU A 267 1.26 -0.99 38.64
N GLY A 268 1.60 -0.16 39.64
CA GLY A 268 2.26 -0.59 40.87
C GLY A 268 3.64 -1.22 40.61
N ARG A 269 4.42 -0.70 39.68
CA ARG A 269 5.68 -1.26 39.20
C ARG A 269 6.81 -0.26 39.20
N GLU A 270 8.03 -0.73 39.43
CA GLU A 270 9.22 0.11 39.39
C GLU A 270 9.73 0.31 37.95
N ILE A 271 10.30 1.50 37.73
CA ILE A 271 10.98 1.83 36.50
C ILE A 271 12.45 1.45 36.63
N VAL A 272 12.89 0.46 35.86
CA VAL A 272 14.29 0.04 35.83
C VAL A 272 14.98 0.73 34.65
N THR A 273 15.80 1.75 34.94
CA THR A 273 16.56 2.49 33.90
C THR A 273 17.81 1.70 33.52
N LYS A 274 17.93 1.35 32.24
CA LYS A 274 19.17 0.81 31.67
C LYS A 274 20.00 1.95 31.10
N VAL A 275 21.05 2.33 31.84
CA VAL A 275 22.04 3.33 31.40
C VAL A 275 23.07 2.65 30.48
N ASP A 276 22.62 2.12 29.32
CA ASP A 276 23.54 1.61 28.30
C ASP A 276 23.22 2.31 26.98
N SER A 277 23.48 3.62 26.93
CA SER A 277 23.45 4.38 25.68
C SER A 277 24.86 4.48 25.13
N ARG A 278 25.24 3.55 24.27
CA ARG A 278 26.46 3.64 23.45
C ARG A 278 26.40 4.79 22.43
N ASN A 279 25.27 5.43 22.30
CA ASN A 279 25.05 6.56 21.42
C ASN A 279 24.45 7.73 22.23
N PRO A 280 25.20 8.86 22.38
CA PRO A 280 24.74 10.03 23.10
C PRO A 280 23.50 10.69 22.52
N ASP A 281 23.19 10.47 21.24
CA ASP A 281 22.00 11.00 20.55
C ASP A 281 20.73 10.20 20.85
N VAL A 282 20.83 9.07 21.54
CA VAL A 282 19.67 8.23 21.89
C VAL A 282 19.34 8.42 23.38
N PRO A 283 18.12 8.89 23.71
CA PRO A 283 17.70 9.03 25.09
C PRO A 283 17.78 7.70 25.86
N PRO A 284 18.06 7.73 27.18
CA PRO A 284 18.13 6.53 27.98
C PRO A 284 16.81 5.77 27.95
N MET A 285 16.89 4.46 27.80
CA MET A 285 15.74 3.56 27.81
C MET A 285 15.56 2.95 29.18
N ALA A 286 14.31 2.87 29.64
CA ALA A 286 13.95 2.15 30.84
C ALA A 286 12.96 1.03 30.52
N THR A 287 12.87 0.04 31.38
CA THR A 287 11.87 -1.02 31.31
C THR A 287 11.03 -0.98 32.58
N ILE A 288 9.71 -1.18 32.43
CA ILE A 288 8.82 -1.46 33.53
C ILE A 288 8.65 -2.99 33.55
N GLU A 289 9.00 -3.64 34.68
CA GLU A 289 8.80 -5.07 34.81
C GLU A 289 7.31 -5.43 34.79
N GLY A 290 6.95 -6.39 34.01
CA GLY A 290 5.63 -6.95 34.00
C GLY A 290 5.33 -7.74 32.75
N ASP A 291 4.56 -8.74 32.91
CA ASP A 291 4.16 -9.79 32.01
C ASP A 291 4.91 -9.90 30.65
N ARG A 292 5.27 -11.05 30.22
CA ARG A 292 6.20 -11.50 29.14
C ARG A 292 6.28 -10.69 27.81
N LYS A 293 5.71 -9.49 27.73
CA LYS A 293 5.83 -8.58 26.57
C LYS A 293 6.49 -7.27 27.02
N SER A 294 7.77 -7.14 26.74
CA SER A 294 8.61 -5.99 27.13
C SER A 294 8.00 -4.64 26.76
N THR A 295 7.73 -3.80 27.75
CA THR A 295 7.43 -2.37 27.60
C THR A 295 8.75 -1.60 27.61
N ARG A 296 9.01 -0.75 26.59
CA ARG A 296 10.19 0.12 26.55
C ARG A 296 9.76 1.56 26.83
N LEU A 297 10.50 2.23 27.69
CA LEU A 297 10.30 3.62 28.06
C LEU A 297 11.40 4.48 27.43
N ASN A 298 11.01 5.58 26.77
CA ASN A 298 11.93 6.63 26.36
C ASN A 298 11.71 7.84 27.29
N SER A 299 12.71 8.20 28.07
CA SER A 299 12.73 9.47 28.81
C SER A 299 13.61 10.47 28.06
N SER A 300 13.01 11.50 27.46
CA SER A 300 13.76 12.69 27.03
C SER A 300 13.94 13.59 28.25
N HIS A 301 15.19 13.79 28.69
CA HIS A 301 15.53 14.91 29.57
C HIS A 301 16.02 16.07 28.71
N GLN A 302 15.48 17.26 29.00
CA GLN A 302 16.08 18.53 28.65
C GLN A 302 17.38 18.69 29.41
#